data_0e4c03bb8986e0e4d6ad41599bf0fb8a
#
_entry.id   0e4c03bb8986e0e4d6ad41599bf0fb8a
#
_cell.length_a   1.000
_cell.length_b   1.000
_cell.length_c   1.000
_cell.angle_alpha   90.00
_cell.angle_beta   90.00
_cell.angle_gamma   90.00
#
_symmetry.space_group_name_H-M   'P 1'
#
loop_
_entity.id
_entity.type
_entity.pdbx_description
1 polymer ?
#
loop_
_entity_poly.entity_id
_entity_poly.type
_entity_poly.pdbx_seq_one_letter_code
_entity_poly.pdbx_strand_id
1 'polypeptide(L)'
;MPSRRHLIASALASAALPHLAFAQSLEKPKLTLAVGGKNLFYYLPLTIAEQLGYFKDEGLDVTIVDFAGGSKALQAVVGGSADVVSGAFEHTVNMQFKGQPMRAFVLQGLAPQVVLGINPKTMPNYQSVADLRGKKIGVTAPGSSTNVMVNYVLAKAGIKPSEVSFVGVGAANGAVAAMRSGQIDAISNLDPVITLLQRSGDLKIISDTRIVSEAEKVFGGPMPAACLYAPEPFVRANPGTVQAMTNAIVRADRWIHSAGPGDVIKVVPESYLLGDRAIYIDGFLAAQKALSPDGMFPTAGAQTAYRALASVDPKIAAAKLDLDAVYTNEFVKKA
;
A
#
# COMPACT_ATOMS: atom_id res chain seq x y z
N MET A 1 -62.10 37.00 51.47
CA MET A 1 -61.87 36.78 50.03
C MET A 1 -60.37 37.10 49.72
N PRO A 2 -59.53 36.10 49.63
CA PRO A 2 -58.15 36.34 49.20
C PRO A 2 -58.02 36.11 47.70
N SER A 3 -57.28 36.96 47.04
CA SER A 3 -57.10 37.17 45.62
C SER A 3 -56.28 36.06 44.95
N ARG A 4 -56.77 35.70 43.78
CA ARG A 4 -56.08 34.82 42.79
C ARG A 4 -54.89 35.52 42.13
N ARG A 5 -53.70 35.43 42.70
CA ARG A 5 -52.48 35.90 42.02
C ARG A 5 -51.21 35.28 42.62
N HIS A 6 -51.03 33.97 42.64
CA HIS A 6 -49.70 33.33 42.80
C HIS A 6 -49.77 31.89 42.35
N LEU A 7 -50.02 31.68 41.09
CA LEU A 7 -49.76 30.41 40.38
C LEU A 7 -49.25 30.83 39.00
N ILE A 8 -48.02 30.56 38.69
CA ILE A 8 -47.31 30.42 37.43
C ILE A 8 -45.89 30.96 37.62
N ALA A 9 -45.00 30.13 38.17
CA ALA A 9 -43.53 30.26 37.99
C ALA A 9 -42.86 28.95 38.45
N SER A 10 -43.25 27.83 37.83
CA SER A 10 -42.54 26.56 37.97
C SER A 10 -42.60 25.87 36.63
N ALA A 11 -41.88 26.40 35.66
CA ALA A 11 -41.76 25.77 34.35
C ALA A 11 -40.29 25.83 33.88
N LEU A 12 -39.71 24.66 33.76
CA LEU A 12 -38.62 24.36 32.81
C LEU A 12 -37.26 24.97 33.06
N ALA A 13 -36.57 24.53 34.09
CA ALA A 13 -35.12 24.31 34.00
C ALA A 13 -34.87 22.91 33.41
N SER A 14 -35.11 22.71 32.12
CA SER A 14 -34.57 21.57 31.38
C SER A 14 -33.06 21.74 31.37
N ALA A 15 -32.37 21.05 32.29
CA ALA A 15 -30.92 20.93 32.30
C ALA A 15 -30.52 20.26 30.98
N ALA A 16 -30.01 21.07 30.07
CA ALA A 16 -29.17 20.58 28.96
C ALA A 16 -27.93 19.97 29.61
N LEU A 17 -28.02 18.68 29.93
CA LEU A 17 -26.81 17.90 30.22
C LEU A 17 -25.97 17.94 28.94
N PRO A 18 -24.73 18.48 29.01
CA PRO A 18 -23.81 18.31 27.89
C PRO A 18 -23.68 16.79 27.68
N HIS A 19 -24.00 16.33 26.49
CA HIS A 19 -23.61 14.99 26.07
C HIS A 19 -22.07 15.02 26.08
N LEU A 20 -21.48 14.62 27.22
CA LEU A 20 -20.11 14.15 27.26
C LEU A 20 -20.11 12.94 26.34
N ALA A 21 -19.77 13.15 25.06
CA ALA A 21 -19.33 12.08 24.19
C ALA A 21 -18.10 11.51 24.90
N PHE A 22 -18.31 10.43 25.65
CA PHE A 22 -17.20 9.60 26.09
C PHE A 22 -16.48 9.19 24.81
N ALA A 23 -15.35 9.83 24.52
CA ALA A 23 -14.42 9.31 23.52
C ALA A 23 -14.15 7.87 23.94
N GLN A 24 -14.73 6.93 23.20
CA GLN A 24 -14.56 5.51 23.48
C GLN A 24 -13.05 5.26 23.45
N SER A 25 -12.47 4.86 24.57
CA SER A 25 -11.03 4.59 24.63
C SER A 25 -10.71 3.50 23.62
N LEU A 26 -9.72 3.78 22.74
CA LEU A 26 -9.28 2.81 21.76
C LEU A 26 -8.78 1.55 22.47
N GLU A 27 -9.07 0.37 21.93
CA GLU A 27 -8.67 -0.92 22.52
C GLU A 27 -7.14 -1.05 22.55
N LYS A 28 -6.46 -0.52 21.53
CA LYS A 28 -4.99 -0.52 21.42
C LYS A 28 -4.51 0.81 20.82
N PRO A 29 -4.43 1.90 21.60
CA PRO A 29 -4.01 3.21 21.10
C PRO A 29 -2.53 3.26 20.71
N LYS A 30 -1.70 2.40 21.30
CA LYS A 30 -0.26 2.29 20.99
C LYS A 30 0.02 1.03 20.19
N LEU A 31 0.57 1.19 18.97
CA LEU A 31 0.79 0.08 18.06
C LEU A 31 2.05 0.27 17.19
N THR A 32 2.57 -0.85 16.70
CA THR A 32 3.68 -0.88 15.74
C THR A 32 3.14 -1.24 14.35
N LEU A 33 3.44 -0.37 13.36
CA LEU A 33 3.10 -0.56 11.95
C LEU A 33 4.36 -0.88 11.15
N ALA A 34 4.35 -2.00 10.43
CA ALA A 34 5.42 -2.42 9.54
C ALA A 34 5.15 -1.97 8.11
N VAL A 35 6.15 -1.42 7.42
CA VAL A 35 6.09 -1.03 6.01
C VAL A 35 7.36 -1.48 5.29
N GLY A 36 7.30 -1.73 4.00
CA GLY A 36 8.45 -2.18 3.23
C GLY A 36 8.86 -1.20 2.13
N GLY A 37 9.71 -0.23 2.47
CA GLY A 37 10.13 0.86 1.59
C GLY A 37 9.22 2.07 1.73
N LYS A 38 9.16 2.65 2.93
CA LYS A 38 8.31 3.78 3.32
C LYS A 38 8.44 5.01 2.39
N ASN A 39 9.60 5.17 1.75
CA ASN A 39 9.88 6.26 0.81
C ASN A 39 9.17 6.13 -0.55
N LEU A 40 8.57 4.98 -0.86
CA LEU A 40 7.86 4.75 -2.13
C LEU A 40 6.53 5.51 -2.17
N PHE A 41 6.15 6.02 -3.35
CA PHE A 41 4.82 6.63 -3.52
C PHE A 41 3.67 5.66 -3.24
N TYR A 42 3.92 4.37 -3.38
CA TYR A 42 3.02 3.29 -2.99
C TYR A 42 2.49 3.44 -1.55
N TYR A 43 3.32 4.00 -0.65
CA TYR A 43 2.99 4.23 0.77
C TYR A 43 2.89 5.72 1.11
N LEU A 44 2.72 6.60 0.11
CA LEU A 44 2.60 8.02 0.35
C LEU A 44 1.46 8.39 1.32
N PRO A 45 0.26 7.76 1.27
CA PRO A 45 -0.79 8.04 2.25
C PRO A 45 -0.36 7.77 3.70
N LEU A 46 0.39 6.70 3.95
CA LEU A 46 0.96 6.42 5.27
C LEU A 46 1.92 7.53 5.72
N THR A 47 2.82 7.96 4.82
CA THR A 47 3.77 9.04 5.11
C THR A 47 3.06 10.36 5.40
N ILE A 48 2.05 10.72 4.62
CA ILE A 48 1.25 11.94 4.83
C ILE A 48 0.50 11.88 6.16
N ALA A 49 -0.14 10.74 6.49
CA ALA A 49 -0.84 10.57 7.75
C ALA A 49 0.10 10.72 8.97
N GLU A 50 1.32 10.20 8.87
CA GLU A 50 2.35 10.36 9.91
C GLU A 50 2.84 11.79 10.02
N GLN A 51 3.28 12.40 8.91
CA GLN A 51 3.92 13.70 8.91
C GLN A 51 2.95 14.85 9.26
N LEU A 52 1.67 14.73 8.89
CA LEU A 52 0.63 15.69 9.25
C LEU A 52 -0.05 15.38 10.59
N GLY A 53 0.38 14.33 11.29
CA GLY A 53 -0.11 14.01 12.63
C GLY A 53 -1.50 13.37 12.67
N TYR A 54 -2.06 12.89 11.55
CA TYR A 54 -3.43 12.37 11.50
C TYR A 54 -3.66 11.17 12.41
N PHE A 55 -2.66 10.31 12.63
CA PHE A 55 -2.75 9.23 13.62
C PHE A 55 -2.92 9.78 15.04
N LYS A 56 -2.19 10.84 15.39
CA LYS A 56 -2.30 11.48 16.71
C LYS A 56 -3.64 12.16 16.91
N ASP A 57 -4.17 12.79 15.87
CA ASP A 57 -5.50 13.41 15.88
C ASP A 57 -6.60 12.38 16.18
N GLU A 58 -6.41 11.14 15.73
CA GLU A 58 -7.29 10.00 15.99
C GLU A 58 -6.97 9.28 17.33
N GLY A 59 -6.09 9.83 18.16
CA GLY A 59 -5.72 9.26 19.46
C GLY A 59 -4.76 8.08 19.41
N LEU A 60 -4.05 7.89 18.30
CA LEU A 60 -3.11 6.78 18.11
C LEU A 60 -1.65 7.21 18.31
N ASP A 61 -0.87 6.40 19.03
CA ASP A 61 0.59 6.44 19.12
C ASP A 61 1.16 5.32 18.23
N VAL A 62 1.47 5.66 16.97
CA VAL A 62 1.92 4.70 15.96
C VAL A 62 3.44 4.78 15.79
N THR A 63 4.12 3.67 16.08
CA THR A 63 5.53 3.48 15.72
C THR A 63 5.62 2.82 14.35
N ILE A 64 6.18 3.52 13.36
CA ILE A 64 6.35 2.96 12.00
C ILE A 64 7.77 2.42 11.86
N VAL A 65 7.88 1.12 11.51
CA VAL A 65 9.15 0.42 11.26
C VAL A 65 9.26 0.10 9.77
N ASP A 66 10.32 0.60 9.14
CA ASP A 66 10.59 0.39 7.71
C ASP A 66 11.50 -0.81 7.47
N PHE A 67 11.13 -1.64 6.50
CA PHE A 67 11.84 -2.84 6.07
C PHE A 67 12.27 -2.71 4.60
N ALA A 68 13.19 -3.57 4.16
CA ALA A 68 13.70 -3.54 2.79
C ALA A 68 12.62 -3.81 1.70
N GLY A 69 11.48 -4.41 2.08
CA GLY A 69 10.36 -4.68 1.16
C GLY A 69 9.17 -5.29 1.87
N GLY A 70 7.99 -5.29 1.21
CA GLY A 70 6.71 -5.65 1.81
C GLY A 70 6.63 -7.05 2.40
N SER A 71 7.33 -8.05 1.82
CA SER A 71 7.38 -9.40 2.38
C SER A 71 8.09 -9.43 3.75
N LYS A 72 9.07 -8.55 3.98
CA LYS A 72 9.76 -8.44 5.27
C LYS A 72 8.87 -7.76 6.31
N ALA A 73 8.13 -6.74 5.91
CA ALA A 73 7.12 -6.10 6.77
C ALA A 73 6.03 -7.10 7.18
N LEU A 74 5.52 -7.89 6.25
CA LEU A 74 4.56 -8.97 6.55
C LEU A 74 5.14 -9.99 7.54
N GLN A 75 6.40 -10.42 7.36
CA GLN A 75 7.06 -11.35 8.28
C GLN A 75 7.14 -10.79 9.71
N ALA A 76 7.34 -9.47 9.88
CA ALA A 76 7.34 -8.84 11.19
C ALA A 76 6.00 -8.97 11.91
N VAL A 77 4.88 -8.81 11.20
CA VAL A 77 3.53 -8.98 11.77
C VAL A 77 3.23 -10.46 12.04
N VAL A 78 3.55 -11.35 11.13
CA VAL A 78 3.38 -12.81 11.33
C VAL A 78 4.20 -13.30 12.54
N GLY A 79 5.39 -12.75 12.73
CA GLY A 79 6.26 -13.05 13.87
C GLY A 79 5.89 -12.31 15.18
N GLY A 80 4.86 -11.45 15.18
CA GLY A 80 4.39 -10.73 16.37
C GLY A 80 5.25 -9.54 16.78
N SER A 81 6.22 -9.10 15.97
CA SER A 81 7.04 -7.90 16.24
C SER A 81 6.42 -6.59 15.77
N ALA A 82 5.32 -6.66 15.00
CA ALA A 82 4.47 -5.54 14.63
C ALA A 82 3.00 -5.98 14.63
N ASP A 83 2.09 -5.00 14.66
CA ASP A 83 0.64 -5.24 14.77
C ASP A 83 -0.07 -5.18 13.42
N VAL A 84 0.32 -4.23 12.58
CA VAL A 84 -0.32 -3.90 11.31
C VAL A 84 0.73 -3.76 10.22
N VAL A 85 0.37 -4.14 8.99
CA VAL A 85 1.19 -3.91 7.80
C VAL A 85 0.58 -2.80 6.96
N SER A 86 1.40 -1.83 6.54
CA SER A 86 1.15 -1.10 5.30
C SER A 86 1.85 -1.86 4.17
N GLY A 87 1.06 -2.55 3.35
CA GLY A 87 1.61 -3.51 2.39
C GLY A 87 0.68 -3.78 1.22
N ALA A 88 1.04 -4.77 0.42
CA ALA A 88 0.32 -5.10 -0.79
C ALA A 88 -0.90 -5.99 -0.51
N PHE A 89 -2.01 -5.69 -1.18
CA PHE A 89 -3.29 -6.37 -0.99
C PHE A 89 -3.23 -7.88 -1.27
N GLU A 90 -2.51 -8.30 -2.32
CA GLU A 90 -2.38 -9.72 -2.66
C GLU A 90 -1.72 -10.57 -1.56
N HIS A 91 -1.04 -9.94 -0.62
CA HIS A 91 -0.54 -10.63 0.57
C HIS A 91 -1.68 -11.23 1.41
N THR A 92 -2.84 -10.57 1.51
CA THR A 92 -3.98 -11.08 2.28
C THR A 92 -4.54 -12.37 1.67
N VAL A 93 -4.64 -12.43 0.34
CA VAL A 93 -5.04 -13.63 -0.40
C VAL A 93 -4.02 -14.76 -0.21
N ASN A 94 -2.73 -14.46 -0.34
CA ASN A 94 -1.66 -15.45 -0.14
C ASN A 94 -1.60 -15.97 1.31
N MET A 95 -1.83 -15.11 2.28
CA MET A 95 -1.83 -15.48 3.69
C MET A 95 -3.05 -16.34 4.07
N GLN A 96 -4.22 -16.08 3.46
CA GLN A 96 -5.37 -16.97 3.62
C GLN A 96 -5.06 -18.37 3.07
N PHE A 97 -4.43 -18.47 1.89
CA PHE A 97 -3.95 -19.74 1.34
C PHE A 97 -3.02 -20.49 2.30
N LYS A 98 -2.18 -19.76 3.05
CA LYS A 98 -1.26 -20.33 4.05
C LYS A 98 -1.91 -20.65 5.40
N GLY A 99 -3.22 -20.45 5.55
CA GLY A 99 -3.93 -20.68 6.81
C GLY A 99 -3.64 -19.63 7.89
N GLN A 100 -3.13 -18.46 7.52
CA GLN A 100 -2.84 -17.32 8.41
C GLN A 100 -3.64 -16.09 7.94
N PRO A 101 -4.97 -16.06 8.12
CA PRO A 101 -5.84 -15.05 7.54
C PRO A 101 -5.48 -13.64 8.02
N MET A 102 -5.28 -12.76 7.04
CA MET A 102 -5.12 -11.32 7.20
C MET A 102 -6.33 -10.63 6.61
N ARG A 103 -6.73 -9.49 7.19
CA ARG A 103 -7.82 -8.68 6.69
C ARG A 103 -7.36 -7.26 6.39
N ALA A 104 -7.55 -6.81 5.15
CA ALA A 104 -7.32 -5.43 4.76
C ALA A 104 -8.54 -4.58 5.11
N PHE A 105 -8.32 -3.33 5.57
CA PHE A 105 -9.39 -2.48 6.09
C PHE A 105 -9.39 -1.04 5.57
N VAL A 106 -8.34 -0.59 4.87
CA VAL A 106 -8.30 0.68 4.13
C VAL A 106 -7.31 0.59 2.98
N LEU A 107 -7.74 1.02 1.80
CA LEU A 107 -6.93 1.05 0.58
C LEU A 107 -6.13 2.35 0.50
N GLN A 108 -4.88 2.29 0.07
CA GLN A 108 -4.00 3.43 -0.19
C GLN A 108 -3.72 3.60 -1.69
N GLY A 109 -3.88 2.54 -2.48
CA GLY A 109 -3.56 2.56 -3.92
C GLY A 109 -4.48 1.68 -4.75
N LEU A 110 -5.04 2.26 -5.83
CA LEU A 110 -5.93 1.60 -6.78
C LEU A 110 -5.21 0.64 -7.73
N ALA A 111 -3.91 0.84 -7.94
CA ALA A 111 -3.09 0.06 -8.85
C ALA A 111 -1.71 -0.23 -8.24
N PRO A 112 -1.02 -1.31 -8.66
CA PRO A 112 0.27 -1.72 -8.10
C PRO A 112 1.38 -0.68 -8.21
N GLN A 113 1.33 0.23 -9.19
CA GLN A 113 2.35 1.24 -9.46
C GLN A 113 3.74 0.65 -9.71
N VAL A 114 3.83 -0.66 -9.86
CA VAL A 114 5.07 -1.38 -10.13
C VAL A 114 5.44 -1.27 -11.59
N VAL A 115 6.70 -0.98 -11.86
CA VAL A 115 7.28 -0.95 -13.20
C VAL A 115 8.31 -2.05 -13.32
N LEU A 116 8.23 -2.84 -14.38
CA LEU A 116 9.28 -3.75 -14.80
C LEU A 116 10.02 -3.12 -15.98
N GLY A 117 11.34 -3.01 -15.86
CA GLY A 117 12.16 -2.48 -16.92
C GLY A 117 13.51 -3.20 -16.99
N ILE A 118 14.15 -3.13 -18.15
CA ILE A 118 15.46 -3.72 -18.41
C ILE A 118 16.57 -2.69 -18.33
N ASN A 119 17.77 -3.17 -18.05
CA ASN A 119 18.99 -2.40 -18.12
C ASN A 119 19.51 -2.38 -19.57
N PRO A 120 19.47 -1.24 -20.27
CA PRO A 120 19.90 -1.17 -21.66
C PRO A 120 21.41 -1.47 -21.86
N LYS A 121 22.23 -1.37 -20.81
CA LYS A 121 23.66 -1.67 -20.86
C LYS A 121 23.93 -3.18 -20.86
N THR A 122 23.18 -3.96 -20.04
CA THR A 122 23.36 -5.43 -19.95
C THR A 122 22.44 -6.20 -20.89
N MET A 123 21.37 -5.54 -21.39
CA MET A 123 20.40 -6.11 -22.34
C MET A 123 20.20 -5.20 -23.57
N PRO A 124 21.26 -4.85 -24.33
CA PRO A 124 21.14 -3.90 -25.46
C PRO A 124 20.28 -4.43 -26.59
N ASN A 125 20.16 -5.74 -26.74
CA ASN A 125 19.41 -6.42 -27.81
C ASN A 125 18.04 -6.93 -27.34
N TYR A 126 17.49 -6.43 -26.22
CA TYR A 126 16.19 -6.83 -25.71
C TYR A 126 15.07 -6.64 -26.75
N GLN A 127 14.33 -7.70 -27.04
CA GLN A 127 13.20 -7.70 -27.98
C GLN A 127 11.88 -8.06 -27.30
N SER A 128 11.89 -9.00 -26.32
CA SER A 128 10.68 -9.51 -25.69
C SER A 128 10.91 -9.98 -24.25
N VAL A 129 9.83 -10.26 -23.51
CA VAL A 129 9.91 -10.81 -22.15
C VAL A 129 10.67 -12.16 -22.13
N ALA A 130 10.71 -12.91 -23.24
CA ALA A 130 11.45 -14.14 -23.34
C ALA A 130 12.96 -13.99 -23.08
N ASP A 131 13.51 -12.80 -23.36
CA ASP A 131 14.93 -12.48 -23.16
C ASP A 131 15.31 -12.34 -21.68
N LEU A 132 14.32 -12.36 -20.79
CA LEU A 132 14.57 -12.37 -19.34
C LEU A 132 15.00 -13.74 -18.81
N ARG A 133 14.93 -14.83 -19.61
CA ARG A 133 15.43 -16.16 -19.18
C ARG A 133 16.91 -16.08 -18.81
N GLY A 134 17.26 -16.66 -17.66
CA GLY A 134 18.63 -16.66 -17.12
C GLY A 134 19.10 -15.32 -16.57
N LYS A 135 18.25 -14.26 -16.59
CA LYS A 135 18.63 -12.92 -16.16
C LYS A 135 18.43 -12.71 -14.64
N LYS A 136 19.17 -11.73 -14.13
CA LYS A 136 19.05 -11.27 -12.73
C LYS A 136 18.06 -10.12 -12.68
N ILE A 137 16.96 -10.31 -11.94
CA ILE A 137 15.90 -9.32 -11.82
C ILE A 137 15.89 -8.79 -10.38
N GLY A 138 16.14 -7.50 -10.24
CA GLY A 138 16.05 -6.79 -8.98
C GLY A 138 14.59 -6.62 -8.56
N VAL A 139 14.28 -6.91 -7.30
CA VAL A 139 12.98 -6.68 -6.65
C VAL A 139 13.22 -6.03 -5.31
N THR A 140 12.22 -5.37 -4.70
CA THR A 140 12.41 -4.77 -3.37
C THR A 140 12.85 -5.83 -2.36
N ALA A 141 12.14 -6.94 -2.30
CA ALA A 141 12.57 -8.18 -1.62
C ALA A 141 11.87 -9.38 -2.28
N PRO A 142 12.47 -10.58 -2.30
CA PRO A 142 11.78 -11.79 -2.73
C PRO A 142 10.47 -12.00 -1.97
N GLY A 143 9.37 -12.28 -2.70
CA GLY A 143 8.02 -12.43 -2.15
C GLY A 143 7.25 -11.13 -1.91
N SER A 144 7.84 -9.95 -2.17
CA SER A 144 7.13 -8.66 -2.18
C SER A 144 6.30 -8.49 -3.46
N SER A 145 5.41 -7.48 -3.48
CA SER A 145 4.56 -7.15 -4.63
C SER A 145 5.36 -6.98 -5.93
N THR A 146 6.53 -6.35 -5.87
CA THR A 146 7.45 -6.23 -7.01
C THR A 146 7.87 -7.59 -7.59
N ASN A 147 8.06 -8.60 -6.74
CA ASN A 147 8.35 -9.97 -7.19
C ASN A 147 7.10 -10.68 -7.74
N VAL A 148 5.94 -10.49 -7.10
CA VAL A 148 4.66 -11.03 -7.59
C VAL A 148 4.35 -10.51 -8.99
N MET A 149 4.54 -9.19 -9.21
CA MET A 149 4.34 -8.54 -10.50
C MET A 149 5.22 -9.16 -11.60
N VAL A 150 6.52 -9.33 -11.35
CA VAL A 150 7.44 -9.95 -12.32
C VAL A 150 7.00 -11.38 -12.63
N ASN A 151 6.70 -12.18 -11.60
CA ASN A 151 6.25 -13.55 -11.78
C ASN A 151 5.01 -13.64 -12.67
N TYR A 152 4.07 -12.69 -12.51
CA TYR A 152 2.87 -12.62 -13.34
C TYR A 152 3.21 -12.31 -14.81
N VAL A 153 4.09 -11.32 -15.05
CA VAL A 153 4.54 -10.97 -16.42
C VAL A 153 5.30 -12.14 -17.07
N LEU A 154 6.18 -12.80 -16.32
CA LEU A 154 6.91 -14.00 -16.79
C LEU A 154 5.96 -15.14 -17.13
N ALA A 155 4.97 -15.42 -16.28
CA ALA A 155 4.00 -16.50 -16.50
C ALA A 155 3.19 -16.28 -17.78
N LYS A 156 2.79 -15.03 -18.08
CA LYS A 156 2.13 -14.67 -19.36
C LYS A 156 3.01 -14.96 -20.59
N ALA A 157 4.33 -14.90 -20.44
CA ALA A 157 5.30 -15.23 -21.49
C ALA A 157 5.75 -16.70 -21.45
N GLY A 158 5.12 -17.56 -20.63
CA GLY A 158 5.47 -18.96 -20.48
C GLY A 158 6.83 -19.21 -19.81
N ILE A 159 7.28 -18.27 -18.97
CA ILE A 159 8.54 -18.36 -18.22
C ILE A 159 8.24 -18.69 -16.77
N LYS A 160 8.88 -19.73 -16.24
CA LYS A 160 8.76 -20.09 -14.83
C LYS A 160 9.65 -19.20 -13.95
N PRO A 161 9.26 -18.89 -12.71
CA PRO A 161 10.11 -18.13 -11.78
C PRO A 161 11.52 -18.73 -11.57
N SER A 162 11.65 -20.05 -11.71
CA SER A 162 12.94 -20.76 -11.61
C SER A 162 13.89 -20.54 -12.79
N GLU A 163 13.41 -19.96 -13.89
CA GLU A 163 14.22 -19.64 -15.08
C GLU A 163 14.90 -18.27 -15.01
N VAL A 164 14.71 -17.55 -13.91
CA VAL A 164 15.35 -16.24 -13.63
C VAL A 164 15.94 -16.23 -12.23
N SER A 165 16.77 -15.23 -11.91
CA SER A 165 17.32 -15.03 -10.57
C SER A 165 16.76 -13.75 -9.96
N PHE A 166 16.08 -13.83 -8.81
CA PHE A 166 15.60 -12.64 -8.10
C PHE A 166 16.62 -12.15 -7.08
N VAL A 167 16.93 -10.86 -7.15
CA VAL A 167 17.86 -10.17 -6.25
C VAL A 167 17.11 -9.11 -5.44
N GLY A 168 17.16 -9.19 -4.11
CA GLY A 168 16.61 -8.14 -3.24
C GLY A 168 17.50 -6.90 -3.28
N VAL A 169 17.00 -5.80 -3.84
CA VAL A 169 17.75 -4.54 -4.02
C VAL A 169 17.21 -3.39 -3.18
N GLY A 170 16.10 -3.63 -2.45
CA GLY A 170 15.42 -2.59 -1.66
C GLY A 170 14.63 -1.61 -2.51
N ALA A 171 14.26 -0.48 -1.87
CA ALA A 171 13.31 0.51 -2.39
C ALA A 171 13.92 1.93 -2.53
N ALA A 172 15.24 2.07 -2.50
CA ALA A 172 15.94 3.35 -2.49
C ALA A 172 17.25 3.29 -3.27
N ASN A 173 18.26 4.03 -2.86
CA ASN A 173 19.56 4.16 -3.55
C ASN A 173 20.25 2.82 -3.86
N GLY A 174 20.03 1.78 -3.06
CA GLY A 174 20.56 0.43 -3.33
C GLY A 174 20.04 -0.15 -4.65
N ALA A 175 18.76 0.06 -4.96
CA ALA A 175 18.14 -0.37 -6.21
C ALA A 175 18.73 0.39 -7.42
N VAL A 176 18.94 1.69 -7.28
CA VAL A 176 19.59 2.54 -8.31
C VAL A 176 21.02 2.09 -8.57
N ALA A 177 21.78 1.86 -7.51
CA ALA A 177 23.18 1.41 -7.60
C ALA A 177 23.30 0.04 -8.28
N ALA A 178 22.43 -0.93 -7.90
CA ALA A 178 22.41 -2.27 -8.49
C ALA A 178 22.15 -2.23 -10.00
N MET A 179 21.23 -1.35 -10.44
CA MET A 179 20.93 -1.17 -11.86
C MET A 179 22.08 -0.53 -12.62
N ARG A 180 22.63 0.56 -12.10
CA ARG A 180 23.74 1.30 -12.75
C ARG A 180 25.03 0.51 -12.86
N SER A 181 25.32 -0.31 -11.86
CA SER A 181 26.51 -1.17 -11.85
C SER A 181 26.39 -2.42 -12.74
N GLY A 182 25.20 -2.74 -13.26
CA GLY A 182 24.95 -3.96 -13.99
C GLY A 182 24.90 -5.22 -13.10
N GLN A 183 24.73 -5.05 -11.78
CA GLN A 183 24.52 -6.18 -10.85
C GLN A 183 23.22 -6.92 -11.17
N ILE A 184 22.24 -6.23 -11.74
CA ILE A 184 20.96 -6.75 -12.21
C ILE A 184 20.71 -6.37 -13.67
N ASP A 185 20.06 -7.24 -14.42
CA ASP A 185 19.72 -7.07 -15.83
C ASP A 185 18.37 -6.40 -16.04
N ALA A 186 17.48 -6.55 -15.08
CA ALA A 186 16.16 -5.94 -15.06
C ALA A 186 15.80 -5.56 -13.62
N ILE A 187 14.83 -4.68 -13.47
CA ILE A 187 14.32 -4.26 -12.17
C ILE A 187 12.80 -4.19 -12.20
N SER A 188 12.18 -4.70 -11.13
CA SER A 188 10.79 -4.46 -10.78
C SER A 188 10.76 -3.63 -9.51
N ASN A 189 10.35 -2.36 -9.63
CA ASN A 189 10.35 -1.41 -8.51
C ASN A 189 9.28 -0.34 -8.73
N LEU A 190 9.28 0.66 -7.88
CA LEU A 190 8.29 1.74 -7.85
C LEU A 190 8.99 3.10 -7.86
N ASP A 191 8.20 4.17 -8.02
CA ASP A 191 8.71 5.52 -7.87
C ASP A 191 9.03 5.85 -6.40
N PRO A 192 10.05 6.69 -6.17
CA PRO A 192 10.79 7.52 -7.14
C PRO A 192 11.96 6.82 -7.85
N VAL A 193 12.32 5.59 -7.49
CA VAL A 193 13.47 4.83 -8.08
C VAL A 193 13.31 4.68 -9.61
N ILE A 194 12.12 4.36 -10.07
CA ILE A 194 11.83 4.14 -11.49
C ILE A 194 11.99 5.43 -12.30
N THR A 195 11.40 6.53 -11.86
CA THR A 195 11.52 7.83 -12.53
C THR A 195 12.98 8.28 -12.60
N LEU A 196 13.76 8.09 -11.52
CA LEU A 196 15.19 8.41 -11.52
C LEU A 196 15.97 7.61 -12.58
N LEU A 197 15.77 6.29 -12.62
CA LEU A 197 16.46 5.42 -13.60
C LEU A 197 16.00 5.69 -15.03
N GLN A 198 14.72 5.97 -15.23
CA GLN A 198 14.16 6.31 -16.54
C GLN A 198 14.73 7.64 -17.08
N ARG A 199 14.77 8.68 -16.25
CA ARG A 199 15.32 9.99 -16.60
C ARG A 199 16.80 9.97 -16.92
N SER A 200 17.57 9.12 -16.22
CA SER A 200 19.01 8.97 -16.49
C SER A 200 19.34 8.03 -17.65
N GLY A 201 18.34 7.43 -18.32
CA GLY A 201 18.56 6.48 -19.40
C GLY A 201 19.09 5.11 -18.96
N ASP A 202 19.06 4.84 -17.64
CA ASP A 202 19.53 3.57 -17.07
C ASP A 202 18.43 2.48 -17.10
N LEU A 203 17.19 2.80 -17.55
CA LEU A 203 16.06 1.91 -17.60
C LEU A 203 15.27 2.06 -18.89
N LYS A 204 14.94 0.93 -19.54
CA LYS A 204 13.90 0.83 -20.59
C LYS A 204 12.71 0.07 -20.02
N ILE A 205 11.55 0.73 -19.91
CA ILE A 205 10.32 0.15 -19.37
C ILE A 205 9.76 -0.90 -20.33
N ILE A 206 9.30 -2.03 -19.80
CA ILE A 206 8.68 -3.14 -20.53
C ILE A 206 7.27 -3.49 -20.00
N SER A 207 6.96 -3.13 -18.75
CA SER A 207 5.60 -3.19 -18.19
C SER A 207 5.44 -2.09 -17.17
N ASP A 208 4.34 -1.34 -17.21
CA ASP A 208 4.06 -0.20 -16.35
C ASP A 208 2.65 -0.29 -15.78
N THR A 209 2.51 -0.31 -14.47
CA THR A 209 1.23 -0.33 -13.77
C THR A 209 0.99 0.93 -12.92
N ARG A 210 1.69 2.04 -13.22
CA ARG A 210 1.47 3.34 -12.58
C ARG A 210 0.15 4.00 -13.01
N ILE A 211 -0.40 3.58 -14.15
CA ILE A 211 -1.69 4.05 -14.68
C ILE A 211 -2.73 2.98 -14.42
N VAL A 212 -3.86 3.33 -13.79
CA VAL A 212 -4.91 2.38 -13.40
C VAL A 212 -5.41 1.56 -14.58
N SER A 213 -5.74 2.20 -15.73
CA SER A 213 -6.23 1.50 -16.92
C SER A 213 -5.19 0.56 -17.54
N GLU A 214 -3.90 0.86 -17.45
CA GLU A 214 -2.84 -0.04 -17.91
C GLU A 214 -2.66 -1.22 -16.94
N ALA A 215 -2.73 -0.96 -15.63
CA ALA A 215 -2.74 -2.03 -14.63
C ALA A 215 -3.92 -2.98 -14.85
N GLU A 216 -5.11 -2.46 -15.12
CA GLU A 216 -6.29 -3.29 -15.42
C GLU A 216 -6.11 -4.14 -16.68
N LYS A 217 -5.46 -3.62 -17.73
CA LYS A 217 -5.10 -4.41 -18.92
C LYS A 217 -4.11 -5.52 -18.59
N VAL A 218 -3.10 -5.22 -17.75
CA VAL A 218 -2.11 -6.22 -17.31
C VAL A 218 -2.78 -7.35 -16.54
N PHE A 219 -3.64 -7.04 -15.56
CA PHE A 219 -4.23 -8.02 -14.64
C PHE A 219 -5.61 -8.54 -15.07
N GLY A 220 -6.25 -7.94 -16.06
CA GLY A 220 -7.60 -8.30 -16.50
C GLY A 220 -8.70 -7.83 -15.55
N GLY A 221 -8.47 -6.72 -14.85
CA GLY A 221 -9.41 -6.08 -13.93
C GLY A 221 -8.73 -5.23 -12.86
N PRO A 222 -9.51 -4.57 -11.96
CA PRO A 222 -8.96 -3.75 -10.90
C PRO A 222 -8.05 -4.57 -9.99
N MET A 223 -6.84 -4.09 -9.75
CA MET A 223 -5.83 -4.73 -8.92
C MET A 223 -5.50 -3.81 -7.74
N PRO A 224 -6.24 -3.90 -6.62
CA PRO A 224 -5.95 -3.09 -5.44
C PRO A 224 -4.54 -3.37 -4.95
N ALA A 225 -3.90 -2.34 -4.42
CA ALA A 225 -2.47 -2.36 -4.18
C ALA A 225 -2.12 -2.07 -2.72
N ALA A 226 -1.47 -0.94 -2.42
CA ALA A 226 -1.16 -0.59 -1.04
C ALA A 226 -2.43 -0.51 -0.18
N CYS A 227 -2.38 -1.11 0.99
CA CYS A 227 -3.46 -1.06 1.97
C CYS A 227 -2.92 -1.27 3.38
N LEU A 228 -3.69 -0.91 4.39
CA LEU A 228 -3.45 -1.40 5.74
C LEU A 228 -4.17 -2.73 5.94
N TYR A 229 -3.45 -3.71 6.47
CA TYR A 229 -4.01 -4.99 6.85
C TYR A 229 -3.36 -5.54 8.13
N ALA A 230 -4.08 -6.38 8.84
CA ALA A 230 -3.62 -7.01 10.07
C ALA A 230 -4.16 -8.45 10.18
N PRO A 231 -3.67 -9.27 11.12
CA PRO A 231 -4.28 -10.56 11.43
C PRO A 231 -5.77 -10.40 11.71
N GLU A 232 -6.61 -11.29 11.18
CA GLU A 232 -8.07 -11.24 11.38
C GLU A 232 -8.48 -11.13 12.86
N PRO A 233 -7.83 -11.85 13.82
CA PRO A 233 -8.13 -11.68 15.24
C PRO A 233 -7.84 -10.27 15.77
N PHE A 234 -6.79 -9.60 15.26
CA PHE A 234 -6.48 -8.21 15.63
C PHE A 234 -7.58 -7.26 15.18
N VAL A 235 -8.02 -7.35 13.92
CA VAL A 235 -9.07 -6.48 13.36
C VAL A 235 -10.37 -6.63 14.15
N ARG A 236 -10.73 -7.87 14.51
CA ARG A 236 -11.94 -8.16 15.26
C ARG A 236 -11.88 -7.70 16.72
N ALA A 237 -10.71 -7.82 17.36
CA ALA A 237 -10.53 -7.44 18.76
C ALA A 237 -10.35 -5.93 18.98
N ASN A 238 -9.99 -5.17 17.94
CA ASN A 238 -9.64 -3.75 18.05
C ASN A 238 -10.40 -2.86 17.04
N PRO A 239 -11.73 -2.95 16.93
CA PRO A 239 -12.49 -2.23 15.90
C PRO A 239 -12.37 -0.70 16.00
N GLY A 240 -12.28 -0.13 17.19
CA GLY A 240 -12.09 1.31 17.39
C GLY A 240 -10.70 1.76 16.92
N THR A 241 -9.67 0.99 17.25
CA THR A 241 -8.28 1.24 16.78
C THR A 241 -8.18 1.15 15.26
N VAL A 242 -8.82 0.15 14.64
CA VAL A 242 -8.87 -0.03 13.19
C VAL A 242 -9.63 1.11 12.52
N GLN A 243 -10.74 1.58 13.12
CA GLN A 243 -11.47 2.75 12.64
C GLN A 243 -10.59 4.01 12.67
N ALA A 244 -9.90 4.27 13.78
CA ALA A 244 -8.99 5.40 13.92
C ALA A 244 -7.86 5.39 12.88
N MET A 245 -7.25 4.22 12.64
CA MET A 245 -6.26 4.06 11.57
C MET A 245 -6.85 4.33 10.18
N THR A 246 -8.07 3.84 9.94
CA THR A 246 -8.78 4.05 8.68
C THR A 246 -9.06 5.53 8.45
N ASN A 247 -9.57 6.26 9.45
CA ASN A 247 -9.84 7.70 9.37
C ASN A 247 -8.56 8.48 9.00
N ALA A 248 -7.43 8.17 9.66
CA ALA A 248 -6.15 8.82 9.40
C ALA A 248 -5.68 8.61 7.94
N ILE A 249 -5.80 7.40 7.40
CA ILE A 249 -5.41 7.11 6.01
C ILE A 249 -6.37 7.74 5.01
N VAL A 250 -7.69 7.64 5.20
CA VAL A 250 -8.68 8.27 4.31
C VAL A 250 -8.49 9.79 4.25
N ARG A 251 -8.17 10.41 5.39
CA ARG A 251 -7.83 11.85 5.44
C ARG A 251 -6.56 12.15 4.63
N ALA A 252 -5.54 11.29 4.70
CA ALA A 252 -4.32 11.43 3.91
C ALA A 252 -4.57 11.23 2.41
N ASP A 253 -5.37 10.24 2.03
CA ASP A 253 -5.80 10.00 0.65
C ASP A 253 -6.49 11.25 0.06
N ARG A 254 -7.46 11.82 0.77
CA ARG A 254 -8.16 13.05 0.38
C ARG A 254 -7.21 14.24 0.27
N TRP A 255 -6.27 14.37 1.22
CA TRP A 255 -5.28 15.45 1.19
C TRP A 255 -4.39 15.35 -0.05
N ILE A 256 -3.87 14.16 -0.40
CA ILE A 256 -3.02 13.95 -1.56
C ILE A 256 -3.71 14.34 -2.86
N HIS A 257 -5.01 14.08 -3.00
CA HIS A 257 -5.78 14.43 -4.20
C HIS A 257 -6.08 15.94 -4.30
N SER A 258 -6.03 16.68 -3.18
CA SER A 258 -6.20 18.13 -3.15
C SER A 258 -4.88 18.91 -3.18
N ALA A 259 -3.76 18.26 -2.82
CA ALA A 259 -2.45 18.89 -2.71
C ALA A 259 -1.76 19.03 -4.07
N GLY A 260 -1.05 20.14 -4.25
CA GLY A 260 -0.12 20.29 -5.37
C GLY A 260 1.23 19.60 -5.09
N PRO A 261 2.05 19.37 -6.14
CA PRO A 261 3.37 18.73 -5.98
C PRO A 261 4.27 19.47 -4.99
N GLY A 262 4.20 20.81 -4.96
CA GLY A 262 4.95 21.65 -4.03
C GLY A 262 4.54 21.48 -2.56
N ASP A 263 3.29 21.09 -2.30
CA ASP A 263 2.82 20.83 -0.94
C ASP A 263 3.31 19.48 -0.44
N VAL A 264 3.30 18.46 -1.32
CA VAL A 264 3.84 17.13 -1.01
C VAL A 264 5.32 17.21 -0.62
N ILE A 265 6.13 17.95 -1.37
CA ILE A 265 7.57 18.14 -1.08
C ILE A 265 7.81 18.79 0.30
N LYS A 266 6.94 19.70 0.75
CA LYS A 266 7.08 20.32 2.07
C LYS A 266 6.79 19.37 3.23
N VAL A 267 6.00 18.32 2.98
CA VAL A 267 5.55 17.39 4.00
C VAL A 267 6.43 16.14 4.08
N VAL A 268 6.88 15.61 2.93
CA VAL A 268 7.69 14.38 2.93
C VAL A 268 9.11 14.62 3.45
N PRO A 269 9.74 13.64 4.12
CA PRO A 269 11.14 13.73 4.55
C PRO A 269 12.09 13.98 3.36
N GLU A 270 13.08 14.87 3.54
CA GLU A 270 14.07 15.20 2.50
C GLU A 270 14.79 13.95 1.94
N SER A 271 15.02 12.94 2.78
CA SER A 271 15.65 11.68 2.37
C SER A 271 14.87 10.89 1.32
N TYR A 272 13.55 11.16 1.15
CA TYR A 272 12.72 10.50 0.15
C TYR A 272 12.91 11.05 -1.26
N LEU A 273 13.44 12.26 -1.38
CA LEU A 273 13.61 12.96 -2.65
C LEU A 273 14.75 12.38 -3.51
N LEU A 274 15.51 11.42 -3.01
CA LEU A 274 16.67 10.81 -3.66
C LEU A 274 17.70 11.84 -4.20
N GLY A 275 17.74 13.03 -3.56
CA GLY A 275 18.64 14.12 -3.93
C GLY A 275 18.15 15.01 -5.09
N ASP A 276 16.94 14.75 -5.64
CA ASP A 276 16.40 15.53 -6.76
C ASP A 276 14.89 15.75 -6.62
N ARG A 277 14.52 16.99 -6.25
CA ARG A 277 13.13 17.42 -6.07
C ARG A 277 12.31 17.37 -7.35
N ALA A 278 12.94 17.67 -8.50
CA ALA A 278 12.20 17.67 -9.78
C ALA A 278 11.83 16.24 -10.19
N ILE A 279 12.75 15.28 -10.02
CA ILE A 279 12.47 13.86 -10.24
C ILE A 279 11.36 13.35 -9.30
N TYR A 280 11.37 13.78 -8.04
CA TYR A 280 10.33 13.41 -7.09
C TYR A 280 8.96 13.96 -7.51
N ILE A 281 8.89 15.22 -7.96
CA ILE A 281 7.66 15.83 -8.51
C ILE A 281 7.15 15.04 -9.71
N ASP A 282 8.02 14.72 -10.68
CA ASP A 282 7.63 13.97 -11.86
C ASP A 282 7.08 12.58 -11.51
N GLY A 283 7.74 11.88 -10.60
CA GLY A 283 7.28 10.60 -10.08
C GLY A 283 5.92 10.70 -9.36
N PHE A 284 5.73 11.74 -8.54
CA PHE A 284 4.46 12.00 -7.88
C PHE A 284 3.33 12.21 -8.88
N LEU A 285 3.53 13.05 -9.88
CA LEU A 285 2.52 13.33 -10.92
C LEU A 285 2.17 12.08 -11.73
N ALA A 286 3.13 11.16 -11.94
CA ALA A 286 2.88 9.89 -12.59
C ALA A 286 2.06 8.93 -11.72
N ALA A 287 2.27 8.94 -10.40
CA ALA A 287 1.68 8.01 -9.45
C ALA A 287 0.36 8.48 -8.83
N GLN A 288 0.12 9.80 -8.71
CA GLN A 288 -0.99 10.40 -7.95
C GLN A 288 -2.35 9.80 -8.29
N LYS A 289 -2.65 9.59 -9.58
CA LYS A 289 -3.94 9.04 -10.03
C LYS A 289 -4.15 7.57 -9.69
N ALA A 290 -3.08 6.87 -9.33
CA ALA A 290 -3.14 5.48 -8.90
C ALA A 290 -3.25 5.35 -7.37
N LEU A 291 -3.15 6.46 -6.62
CA LEU A 291 -3.45 6.49 -5.20
C LEU A 291 -4.97 6.46 -4.99
N SER A 292 -5.41 5.88 -3.88
CA SER A 292 -6.83 5.82 -3.54
C SER A 292 -7.38 7.22 -3.25
N PRO A 293 -8.57 7.59 -3.74
CA PRO A 293 -9.19 8.86 -3.38
C PRO A 293 -9.98 8.79 -2.05
N ASP A 294 -10.36 7.61 -1.60
CA ASP A 294 -11.35 7.43 -0.54
C ASP A 294 -11.13 6.21 0.38
N GLY A 295 -10.12 5.41 0.11
CA GLY A 295 -9.80 4.21 0.91
C GLY A 295 -10.61 2.95 0.57
N MET A 296 -11.54 3.00 -0.39
CA MET A 296 -12.45 1.90 -0.72
C MET A 296 -11.78 0.81 -1.58
N PHE A 297 -11.98 -0.44 -1.22
CA PHE A 297 -11.60 -1.58 -2.05
C PHE A 297 -12.63 -1.82 -3.17
N PRO A 298 -12.19 -1.97 -4.43
CA PRO A 298 -13.07 -2.34 -5.53
C PRO A 298 -13.55 -3.78 -5.38
N THR A 299 -14.85 -4.02 -5.62
CA THR A 299 -15.50 -5.33 -5.41
C THR A 299 -14.82 -6.48 -6.17
N ALA A 300 -14.34 -6.24 -7.40
CA ALA A 300 -13.66 -7.27 -8.19
C ALA A 300 -12.16 -7.43 -7.83
N GLY A 301 -11.63 -6.60 -6.91
CA GLY A 301 -10.19 -6.54 -6.62
C GLY A 301 -9.62 -7.85 -6.06
N ALA A 302 -10.31 -8.45 -5.10
CA ALA A 302 -9.88 -9.71 -4.49
C ALA A 302 -9.82 -10.85 -5.52
N GLN A 303 -10.79 -10.91 -6.43
CA GLN A 303 -10.81 -11.90 -7.52
C GLN A 303 -9.66 -11.69 -8.51
N THR A 304 -9.32 -10.43 -8.82
CA THR A 304 -8.17 -10.12 -9.70
C THR A 304 -6.84 -10.52 -9.04
N ALA A 305 -6.66 -10.17 -7.77
CA ALA A 305 -5.47 -10.58 -7.01
C ALA A 305 -5.33 -12.10 -6.91
N TYR A 306 -6.43 -12.81 -6.66
CA TYR A 306 -6.44 -14.27 -6.66
C TYR A 306 -6.02 -14.84 -8.02
N ARG A 307 -6.61 -14.36 -9.14
CA ARG A 307 -6.25 -14.83 -10.49
C ARG A 307 -4.77 -14.58 -10.79
N ALA A 308 -4.21 -13.44 -10.37
CA ALA A 308 -2.80 -13.12 -10.57
C ALA A 308 -1.90 -14.13 -9.83
N LEU A 309 -2.19 -14.44 -8.57
CA LEU A 309 -1.45 -15.42 -7.79
C LEU A 309 -1.63 -16.87 -8.34
N ALA A 310 -2.85 -17.23 -8.68
CA ALA A 310 -3.20 -18.57 -9.24
C ALA A 310 -2.53 -18.84 -10.59
N SER A 311 -2.26 -17.81 -11.39
CA SER A 311 -1.55 -17.97 -12.68
C SER A 311 -0.07 -18.37 -12.51
N VAL A 312 0.50 -18.13 -11.32
CA VAL A 312 1.90 -18.41 -11.00
C VAL A 312 2.06 -19.67 -10.15
N ASP A 313 1.09 -19.93 -9.25
CA ASP A 313 1.12 -21.07 -8.34
C ASP A 313 -0.11 -21.98 -8.52
N PRO A 314 0.07 -23.19 -9.12
CA PRO A 314 -1.02 -24.15 -9.30
C PRO A 314 -1.70 -24.60 -7.99
N LYS A 315 -1.01 -24.52 -6.85
CA LYS A 315 -1.61 -24.86 -5.55
C LYS A 315 -2.62 -23.81 -5.12
N ILE A 316 -2.34 -22.54 -5.39
CA ILE A 316 -3.31 -21.45 -5.16
C ILE A 316 -4.49 -21.59 -6.12
N ALA A 317 -4.23 -21.94 -7.39
CA ALA A 317 -5.29 -22.18 -8.39
C ALA A 317 -6.26 -23.30 -7.98
N ALA A 318 -5.77 -24.33 -7.29
CA ALA A 318 -6.57 -25.45 -6.80
C ALA A 318 -7.26 -25.17 -5.45
N ALA A 319 -6.88 -24.11 -4.75
CA ALA A 319 -7.41 -23.79 -3.43
C ALA A 319 -8.80 -23.11 -3.50
N LYS A 320 -9.68 -23.47 -2.57
CA LYS A 320 -10.93 -22.76 -2.35
C LYS A 320 -10.70 -21.70 -1.27
N LEU A 321 -10.58 -20.44 -1.68
CA LEU A 321 -10.38 -19.29 -0.80
C LEU A 321 -11.67 -18.50 -0.65
N ASP A 322 -11.92 -18.00 0.57
CA ASP A 322 -12.99 -17.04 0.85
C ASP A 322 -12.44 -15.63 0.58
N LEU A 323 -12.69 -15.12 -0.62
CA LEU A 323 -12.18 -13.82 -1.04
C LEU A 323 -12.90 -12.64 -0.39
N ASP A 324 -14.07 -12.84 0.21
CA ASP A 324 -14.78 -11.81 0.96
C ASP A 324 -14.18 -11.61 2.36
N ALA A 325 -13.47 -12.61 2.88
CA ALA A 325 -12.80 -12.52 4.16
C ALA A 325 -11.46 -11.76 4.13
N VAL A 326 -10.85 -11.55 2.94
CA VAL A 326 -9.51 -10.93 2.85
C VAL A 326 -9.51 -9.41 3.00
N TYR A 327 -10.67 -8.76 2.93
CA TYR A 327 -10.81 -7.31 3.12
C TYR A 327 -12.17 -6.93 3.71
N THR A 328 -12.31 -5.66 4.12
CA THR A 328 -13.59 -5.06 4.47
C THR A 328 -13.60 -3.56 4.13
N ASN A 329 -14.78 -3.07 3.73
CA ASN A 329 -15.05 -1.65 3.52
C ASN A 329 -15.88 -1.04 4.67
N GLU A 330 -16.14 -1.77 5.76
CA GLU A 330 -17.03 -1.30 6.81
C GLU A 330 -16.47 -0.08 7.57
N PHE A 331 -15.15 -0.01 7.76
CA PHE A 331 -14.50 1.11 8.44
C PHE A 331 -14.43 2.34 7.53
N VAL A 332 -14.12 2.16 6.25
CA VAL A 332 -14.06 3.26 5.28
C VAL A 332 -15.40 3.95 5.08
N LYS A 333 -16.50 3.19 5.13
CA LYS A 333 -17.87 3.75 5.04
C LYS A 333 -18.25 4.66 6.21
N LYS A 334 -17.48 4.64 7.29
CA LYS A 334 -17.70 5.45 8.50
C LYS A 334 -16.66 6.59 8.63
N ALA A 335 -15.62 6.65 7.75
CA ALA A 335 -14.51 7.60 7.78
C ALA A 335 -14.83 8.96 7.11
#